data_08aeb2626ea69c22d7ed95788a3b2dc5
#
_entry.id   08aeb2626ea69c22d7ed95788a3b2dc5
#
_cell.length_a   1.000
_cell.length_b   1.000
_cell.length_c   1.000
_cell.angle_alpha   90.00
_cell.angle_beta   90.00
_cell.angle_gamma   90.00
#
_symmetry.space_group_name_H-M   'P 1'
#
loop_
_entity.id
_entity.type
_entity.pdbx_description
1 polymer ?
#
loop_
_entity_poly.entity_id
_entity_poly.type
_entity_poly.pdbx_seq_one_letter_code
_entity_poly.pdbx_strand_id
1 'polypeptide(L)'
;YAFSGFMFYNTFFNHFHDVTAFFPLLLLGFELLTQDHKKGAFALAVALCATISYFFFVCEVVFTIIYFFIRCTDKEFKIDLKTFGLLVFEAVLGVMISAAMLLPAVIEVLSNPRVSSRLYGLDMVIYSENVRIPRIIQAFFMLSDMPARVNILNSDKARWASIAGYLPMFSMCGVIAF
;
A
#
# COMPACT_ATOMS: atom_id res chain seq x y z
N TYR A 1 -10.62 -9.73 -3.70
CA TYR A 1 -9.23 -9.26 -3.87
C TYR A 1 -8.73 -9.50 -5.29
N ALA A 2 -8.76 -10.75 -5.79
CA ALA A 2 -8.28 -11.12 -7.12
C ALA A 2 -9.00 -10.39 -8.28
N PHE A 3 -10.24 -10.00 -8.11
CA PHE A 3 -11.06 -9.27 -9.08
C PHE A 3 -11.17 -7.77 -8.76
N SER A 4 -10.27 -7.23 -7.94
CA SER A 4 -10.24 -5.79 -7.66
C SER A 4 -9.88 -5.01 -8.91
N GLY A 5 -10.32 -3.74 -8.98
CA GLY A 5 -9.99 -2.85 -10.08
C GLY A 5 -8.49 -2.67 -10.26
N PHE A 6 -7.71 -2.73 -9.16
CA PHE A 6 -6.26 -2.68 -9.22
C PHE A 6 -5.67 -3.84 -10.03
N MET A 7 -6.12 -5.08 -9.77
CA MET A 7 -5.63 -6.26 -10.49
C MET A 7 -6.01 -6.21 -11.96
N PHE A 8 -7.23 -5.79 -12.26
CA PHE A 8 -7.71 -5.67 -13.64
C PHE A 8 -6.98 -4.57 -14.41
N TYR A 9 -6.86 -3.39 -13.80
CA TYR A 9 -6.22 -2.23 -14.44
C TYR A 9 -4.73 -2.46 -14.72
N ASN A 10 -4.03 -3.09 -13.78
CA ASN A 10 -2.60 -3.34 -13.89
C ASN A 10 -2.24 -4.64 -14.64
N THR A 11 -3.18 -5.26 -15.36
CA THR A 11 -2.90 -6.46 -16.16
C THR A 11 -1.78 -6.24 -17.19
N PHE A 12 -1.60 -5.00 -17.67
CA PHE A 12 -0.49 -4.63 -18.55
C PHE A 12 0.85 -4.41 -17.84
N PHE A 13 0.85 -4.30 -16.51
CA PHE A 13 2.02 -4.00 -15.70
C PHE A 13 2.23 -5.10 -14.67
N ASN A 14 2.75 -6.24 -15.10
CA ASN A 14 2.90 -7.44 -14.27
C ASN A 14 3.65 -7.20 -12.95
N HIS A 15 4.63 -6.27 -12.93
CA HIS A 15 5.39 -5.94 -11.73
C HIS A 15 4.55 -5.31 -10.59
N PHE A 16 3.34 -4.84 -10.87
CA PHE A 16 2.42 -4.38 -9.82
C PHE A 16 1.62 -5.53 -9.20
N HIS A 17 1.45 -6.63 -9.92
CA HIS A 17 0.76 -7.82 -9.41
C HIS A 17 1.56 -8.52 -8.33
N ASP A 18 2.89 -8.54 -8.45
CA ASP A 18 3.75 -9.17 -7.45
C ASP A 18 3.56 -8.53 -6.08
N VAL A 19 3.46 -7.20 -6.03
CA VAL A 19 3.21 -6.45 -4.79
C VAL A 19 1.89 -6.88 -4.13
N THR A 20 0.80 -6.95 -4.91
CA THR A 20 -0.50 -7.35 -4.37
C THR A 20 -0.55 -8.81 -3.96
N ALA A 21 0.21 -9.68 -4.63
CA ALA A 21 0.27 -11.10 -4.27
C ALA A 21 1.00 -11.34 -2.94
N PHE A 22 2.05 -10.57 -2.67
CA PHE A 22 2.87 -10.75 -1.46
C PHE A 22 2.43 -9.89 -0.26
N PHE A 23 1.70 -8.80 -0.49
CA PHE A 23 1.20 -7.93 0.58
C PHE A 23 0.39 -8.66 1.67
N PRO A 24 -0.51 -9.64 1.36
CA PRO A 24 -1.19 -10.40 2.40
C PRO A 24 -0.25 -11.18 3.33
N LEU A 25 0.93 -11.57 2.86
CA LEU A 25 1.93 -12.25 3.71
C LEU A 25 2.52 -11.29 4.74
N LEU A 26 2.64 -10.01 4.41
CA LEU A 26 3.09 -8.99 5.35
C LEU A 26 2.10 -8.86 6.53
N LEU A 27 0.81 -8.80 6.22
CA LEU A 27 -0.24 -8.74 7.23
C LEU A 27 -0.33 -10.05 8.03
N LEU A 28 -0.21 -11.19 7.36
CA LEU A 28 -0.17 -12.49 8.04
C LEU A 28 1.03 -12.58 8.99
N GLY A 29 2.21 -12.16 8.56
CA GLY A 29 3.41 -12.14 9.40
C GLY A 29 3.22 -11.24 10.63
N PHE A 30 2.58 -10.08 10.44
CA PHE A 30 2.21 -9.17 11.53
C PHE A 30 1.28 -9.84 12.55
N GLU A 31 0.20 -10.48 12.10
CA GLU A 31 -0.77 -11.16 12.99
C GLU A 31 -0.13 -12.37 13.69
N LEU A 32 0.66 -13.16 12.99
CA LEU A 32 1.38 -14.28 13.58
C LEU A 32 2.34 -13.85 14.69
N LEU A 33 2.99 -12.70 14.53
CA LEU A 33 3.88 -12.17 15.55
C LEU A 33 3.12 -11.60 16.75
N THR A 34 2.05 -10.86 16.50
CA THR A 34 1.31 -10.13 17.54
C THR A 34 0.36 -11.04 18.32
N GLN A 35 -0.28 -12.00 17.68
CA GLN A 35 -1.26 -12.91 18.31
C GLN A 35 -0.65 -14.25 18.72
N ASP A 36 0.06 -14.90 17.79
CA ASP A 36 0.60 -16.24 18.01
C ASP A 36 2.03 -16.23 18.59
N HIS A 37 2.65 -15.06 18.72
CA HIS A 37 4.04 -14.87 19.15
C HIS A 37 5.06 -15.67 18.32
N LYS A 38 4.73 -15.96 17.05
CA LYS A 38 5.64 -16.66 16.12
C LYS A 38 6.66 -15.68 15.56
N LYS A 39 7.91 -15.93 15.90
CA LYS A 39 9.03 -15.07 15.52
C LYS A 39 9.56 -15.39 14.13
N GLY A 40 10.07 -14.36 13.44
CA GLY A 40 10.75 -14.47 12.17
C GLY A 40 9.85 -14.40 10.94
N ALA A 41 8.56 -14.72 11.06
CA ALA A 41 7.62 -14.69 9.96
C ALA A 41 7.41 -13.26 9.44
N PHE A 42 7.30 -12.28 10.33
CA PHE A 42 7.15 -10.88 9.98
C PHE A 42 8.42 -10.32 9.33
N ALA A 43 9.61 -10.62 9.87
CA ALA A 43 10.88 -10.20 9.29
C ALA A 43 11.07 -10.74 7.86
N LEU A 44 10.70 -12.02 7.64
CA LEU A 44 10.77 -12.62 6.31
C LEU A 44 9.78 -11.95 5.33
N ALA A 45 8.56 -11.67 5.76
CA ALA A 45 7.55 -10.99 4.94
C ALA A 45 8.00 -9.56 4.59
N VAL A 46 8.54 -8.81 5.55
CA VAL A 46 9.13 -7.48 5.32
C VAL A 46 10.27 -7.56 4.30
N ALA A 47 11.19 -8.52 4.45
CA ALA A 47 12.30 -8.68 3.53
C ALA A 47 11.83 -9.01 2.11
N LEU A 48 10.82 -9.87 1.96
CA LEU A 48 10.23 -10.21 0.66
C LEU A 48 9.59 -8.99 -0.01
N CYS A 49 8.71 -8.27 0.70
CA CYS A 49 8.05 -7.08 0.17
C CYS A 49 9.06 -6.00 -0.25
N ALA A 50 10.05 -5.74 0.60
CA ALA A 50 11.11 -4.77 0.31
C ALA A 50 11.97 -5.14 -0.91
N THR A 51 12.20 -6.43 -1.15
CA THR A 51 12.99 -6.94 -2.29
C THR A 51 12.18 -6.90 -3.59
N ILE A 52 10.88 -7.18 -3.53
CA ILE A 52 10.00 -7.23 -4.71
C ILE A 52 9.83 -5.85 -5.31
N SER A 53 9.53 -4.83 -4.48
CA SER A 53 9.35 -3.47 -4.97
C SER A 53 9.64 -2.43 -3.90
N TYR A 54 10.80 -1.79 -3.98
CA TYR A 54 11.18 -0.72 -3.06
C TYR A 54 10.18 0.46 -3.07
N PHE A 55 9.57 0.74 -4.22
CA PHE A 55 8.64 1.85 -4.37
C PHE A 55 7.32 1.62 -3.61
N PHE A 56 6.72 0.46 -3.81
CA PHE A 56 5.48 0.10 -3.11
C PHE A 56 5.70 -0.26 -1.66
N PHE A 57 6.89 -0.73 -1.32
CA PHE A 57 7.25 -1.06 0.06
C PHE A 57 7.03 0.11 1.01
N VAL A 58 7.32 1.35 0.58
CA VAL A 58 7.01 2.54 1.40
C VAL A 58 5.51 2.66 1.68
N CYS A 59 4.67 2.40 0.69
CA CYS A 59 3.22 2.41 0.88
C CYS A 59 2.75 1.26 1.79
N GLU A 60 3.36 0.09 1.67
CA GLU A 60 3.07 -1.07 2.53
C GLU A 60 3.44 -0.81 3.99
N VAL A 61 4.57 -0.14 4.23
CA VAL A 61 4.98 0.30 5.58
C VAL A 61 3.95 1.27 6.17
N VAL A 62 3.55 2.30 5.41
CA VAL A 62 2.53 3.26 5.86
C VAL A 62 1.22 2.54 6.15
N PHE A 63 0.79 1.63 5.27
CA PHE A 63 -0.41 0.84 5.50
C PHE A 63 -0.29 -0.02 6.77
N THR A 64 0.84 -0.69 6.99
CA THR A 64 1.05 -1.52 8.17
C THR A 64 0.99 -0.71 9.46
N ILE A 65 1.50 0.52 9.45
CA ILE A 65 1.39 1.45 10.58
C ILE A 65 -0.08 1.82 10.83
N ILE A 66 -0.83 2.18 9.79
CA ILE A 66 -2.26 2.47 9.91
C ILE A 66 -3.02 1.24 10.41
N TYR A 67 -2.73 0.07 9.86
CA TYR A 67 -3.32 -1.19 10.28
C TYR A 67 -3.07 -1.49 11.75
N PHE A 68 -1.83 -1.26 12.23
CA PHE A 68 -1.49 -1.38 13.64
C PHE A 68 -2.38 -0.50 14.51
N PHE A 69 -2.56 0.78 14.16
CA PHE A 69 -3.43 1.68 14.92
C PHE A 69 -4.91 1.25 14.90
N ILE A 70 -5.40 0.77 13.76
CA ILE A 70 -6.75 0.23 13.66
C ILE A 70 -6.90 -1.00 14.58
N ARG A 71 -5.93 -1.92 14.56
CA ARG A 71 -5.94 -3.08 15.46
C ARG A 71 -5.89 -2.71 16.94
N CYS A 72 -5.21 -1.62 17.30
CA CYS A 72 -5.21 -1.11 18.68
C CYS A 72 -6.59 -0.61 19.15
N THR A 73 -7.53 -0.33 18.26
CA THR A 73 -8.91 0.00 18.63
C THR A 73 -9.76 -1.23 18.97
N ASP A 74 -9.32 -2.41 18.59
CA ASP A 74 -9.98 -3.66 18.90
C ASP A 74 -9.72 -4.05 20.37
N LYS A 75 -10.78 -4.36 21.10
CA LYS A 75 -10.71 -4.71 22.53
C LYS A 75 -9.97 -6.04 22.78
N GLU A 76 -9.96 -6.92 21.80
CA GLU A 76 -9.29 -8.21 21.89
C GLU A 76 -7.80 -8.11 21.59
N PHE A 77 -7.37 -7.08 20.88
CA PHE A 77 -5.97 -6.86 20.52
C PHE A 77 -5.22 -6.18 21.67
N LYS A 78 -4.43 -6.96 22.40
CA LYS A 78 -3.56 -6.46 23.48
C LYS A 78 -2.12 -6.71 23.11
N ILE A 79 -1.40 -5.63 22.89
CA ILE A 79 0.03 -5.72 22.62
C ILE A 79 0.84 -5.37 23.88
N ASP A 80 1.71 -6.26 24.30
CA ASP A 80 2.69 -6.00 25.37
C ASP A 80 3.88 -5.23 24.79
N LEU A 81 4.53 -4.44 25.63
CA LEU A 81 5.73 -3.66 25.24
C LEU A 81 6.84 -4.55 24.67
N LYS A 82 6.96 -5.79 25.15
CA LYS A 82 7.91 -6.77 24.62
C LYS A 82 7.56 -7.18 23.18
N THR A 83 6.29 -7.46 22.91
CA THR A 83 5.81 -7.83 21.58
C THR A 83 5.94 -6.65 20.61
N PHE A 84 5.67 -5.42 21.07
CA PHE A 84 5.90 -4.21 20.27
C PHE A 84 7.39 -4.04 19.95
N GLY A 85 8.28 -4.20 20.94
CA GLY A 85 9.71 -4.14 20.71
C GLY A 85 10.21 -5.21 19.73
N LEU A 86 9.63 -6.41 19.80
CA LEU A 86 9.93 -7.49 18.86
C LEU A 86 9.43 -7.18 17.46
N LEU A 87 8.24 -6.57 17.32
CA LEU A 87 7.69 -6.12 16.04
C LEU A 87 8.63 -5.13 15.35
N VAL A 88 9.09 -4.12 16.09
CA VAL A 88 10.05 -3.13 15.57
C VAL A 88 11.37 -3.80 15.21
N PHE A 89 11.86 -4.70 16.04
CA PHE A 89 13.10 -5.44 15.79
C PHE A 89 13.01 -6.29 14.51
N GLU A 90 11.92 -7.05 14.32
CA GLU A 90 11.71 -7.85 13.12
C GLU A 90 11.51 -7.00 11.85
N ALA A 91 10.85 -5.84 11.96
CA ALA A 91 10.76 -4.89 10.86
C ALA A 91 12.14 -4.42 10.40
N VAL A 92 12.99 -3.97 11.37
CA VAL A 92 14.35 -3.54 11.07
C VAL A 92 15.18 -4.68 10.51
N LEU A 93 15.07 -5.88 11.08
CA LEU A 93 15.79 -7.07 10.60
C LEU A 93 15.39 -7.40 9.15
N GLY A 94 14.10 -7.35 8.81
CA GLY A 94 13.62 -7.58 7.45
C GLY A 94 14.19 -6.56 6.45
N VAL A 95 14.22 -5.28 6.81
CA VAL A 95 14.84 -4.23 6.00
C VAL A 95 16.35 -4.45 5.86
N MET A 96 17.03 -4.87 6.91
CA MET A 96 18.47 -5.18 6.86
C MET A 96 18.76 -6.37 5.92
N ILE A 97 17.95 -7.40 5.92
CA ILE A 97 18.09 -8.54 5.01
C ILE A 97 17.98 -8.08 3.55
N SER A 98 17.05 -7.17 3.25
CA SER A 98 16.86 -6.62 1.90
C SER A 98 17.78 -5.44 1.55
N ALA A 99 18.66 -5.02 2.47
CA ALA A 99 19.52 -3.84 2.31
C ALA A 99 20.41 -3.91 1.04
N ALA A 100 20.84 -5.10 0.65
CA ALA A 100 21.62 -5.29 -0.58
C ALA A 100 20.90 -4.79 -1.84
N MET A 101 19.56 -4.87 -1.87
CA MET A 101 18.72 -4.36 -2.95
C MET A 101 18.25 -2.93 -2.70
N LEU A 102 17.89 -2.61 -1.44
CA LEU A 102 17.36 -1.29 -1.10
C LEU A 102 18.40 -0.17 -1.16
N LEU A 103 19.64 -0.41 -0.72
CA LEU A 103 20.67 0.63 -0.68
C LEU A 103 21.00 1.20 -2.08
N PRO A 104 21.28 0.38 -3.11
CA PRO A 104 21.48 0.90 -4.46
C PRO A 104 20.26 1.66 -4.99
N ALA A 105 19.04 1.14 -4.74
CA ALA A 105 17.81 1.79 -5.18
C ALA A 105 17.61 3.17 -4.52
N VAL A 106 17.88 3.29 -3.23
CA VAL A 106 17.80 4.56 -2.50
C VAL A 106 18.83 5.56 -3.02
N ILE A 107 20.07 5.14 -3.23
CA ILE A 107 21.14 5.99 -3.76
C ILE A 107 20.75 6.51 -5.16
N GLU A 108 20.23 5.63 -6.03
CA GLU A 108 19.79 6.00 -7.38
C GLU A 108 18.62 7.00 -7.34
N VAL A 109 17.65 6.78 -6.46
CA VAL A 109 16.52 7.71 -6.28
C VAL A 109 16.99 9.05 -5.77
N LEU A 110 17.90 9.10 -4.79
CA LEU A 110 18.41 10.35 -4.24
C LEU A 110 19.28 11.14 -5.23
N SER A 111 19.99 10.45 -6.11
CA SER A 111 20.80 11.07 -7.17
C SER A 111 19.98 11.59 -8.36
N ASN A 112 18.69 11.21 -8.44
CA ASN A 112 17.84 11.57 -9.58
C ASN A 112 17.40 13.06 -9.49
N PRO A 113 17.74 13.91 -10.48
CA PRO A 113 17.36 15.34 -10.47
C PRO A 113 15.85 15.59 -10.39
N ARG A 114 15.02 14.63 -10.81
CA ARG A 114 13.55 14.72 -10.73
C ARG A 114 13.03 14.69 -9.30
N VAL A 115 13.80 14.18 -8.37
CA VAL A 115 13.42 14.13 -6.95
C VAL A 115 13.48 15.49 -6.30
N SER A 116 14.40 16.36 -6.74
CA SER A 116 14.59 17.72 -6.20
C SER A 116 13.39 18.66 -6.46
N SER A 117 12.54 18.36 -7.43
CA SER A 117 11.33 19.13 -7.77
C SER A 117 10.04 18.59 -7.13
N ARG A 118 10.13 17.64 -6.21
CA ARG A 118 8.95 17.06 -5.56
C ARG A 118 8.35 18.00 -4.52
N LEU A 119 7.05 17.95 -4.42
CA LEU A 119 6.30 18.56 -3.33
C LEU A 119 6.64 17.87 -2.01
N TYR A 120 6.82 18.66 -0.94
CA TYR A 120 7.13 18.15 0.39
C TYR A 120 6.07 18.57 1.41
N GLY A 121 5.87 17.75 2.42
CA GLY A 121 4.98 18.06 3.54
C GLY A 121 3.51 18.16 3.12
N LEU A 122 2.83 19.20 3.56
CA LEU A 122 1.41 19.42 3.30
C LEU A 122 1.08 19.59 1.82
N ASP A 123 2.03 20.08 1.02
CA ASP A 123 1.84 20.25 -0.44
C ASP A 123 1.61 18.91 -1.15
N MET A 124 2.05 17.79 -0.55
CA MET A 124 1.75 16.45 -1.08
C MET A 124 0.28 16.05 -0.87
N VAL A 125 -0.36 16.59 0.15
CA VAL A 125 -1.75 16.28 0.53
C VAL A 125 -2.73 17.26 -0.12
N ILE A 126 -2.29 18.50 -0.36
CA ILE A 126 -3.08 19.53 -1.03
C ILE A 126 -3.04 19.26 -2.52
N TYR A 127 -4.10 18.68 -3.03
CA TYR A 127 -4.26 18.45 -4.47
C TYR A 127 -4.56 19.79 -5.18
N SER A 128 -3.86 20.03 -6.27
CA SER A 128 -4.11 21.19 -7.15
C SER A 128 -5.52 21.21 -7.78
N GLU A 129 -6.25 20.10 -7.68
CA GLU A 129 -7.59 19.92 -8.23
C GLU A 129 -8.57 19.49 -7.14
N ASN A 130 -9.57 20.33 -6.86
CA ASN A 130 -10.62 20.04 -5.87
C ASN A 130 -11.46 18.78 -6.20
N VAL A 131 -11.41 18.33 -7.45
CA VAL A 131 -12.17 17.17 -7.95
C VAL A 131 -11.51 15.83 -7.59
N ARG A 132 -10.29 15.81 -7.05
CA ARG A 132 -9.61 14.55 -6.72
C ARG A 132 -10.26 13.79 -5.56
N ILE A 133 -10.71 14.50 -4.53
CA ILE A 133 -11.36 13.85 -3.37
C ILE A 133 -12.66 13.16 -3.78
N PRO A 134 -13.61 13.80 -4.50
CA PRO A 134 -14.79 13.10 -5.03
C PRO A 134 -14.45 11.91 -5.93
N ARG A 135 -13.35 11.98 -6.68
CA ARG A 135 -12.88 10.87 -7.53
C ARG A 135 -12.39 9.66 -6.76
N ILE A 136 -11.79 9.85 -5.60
CA ILE A 136 -11.39 8.72 -4.73
C ILE A 136 -12.64 7.94 -4.34
N ILE A 137 -13.72 8.63 -3.94
CA ILE A 137 -15.00 7.99 -3.59
C ILE A 137 -15.59 7.29 -4.82
N GLN A 138 -15.62 7.96 -5.96
CA GLN A 138 -16.09 7.40 -7.22
C GLN A 138 -15.34 6.11 -7.60
N ALA A 139 -14.05 6.05 -7.33
CA ALA A 139 -13.20 4.92 -7.68
C ALA A 139 -13.61 3.61 -7.00
N PHE A 140 -14.20 3.67 -5.82
CA PHE A 140 -14.69 2.47 -5.14
C PHE A 140 -15.93 1.85 -5.79
N PHE A 141 -16.73 2.66 -6.47
CA PHE A 141 -18.04 2.25 -7.00
C PHE A 141 -18.04 2.07 -8.52
N MET A 142 -17.14 2.70 -9.23
CA MET A 142 -17.10 2.68 -10.69
C MET A 142 -15.92 1.88 -11.21
N LEU A 143 -16.14 1.21 -12.34
CA LEU A 143 -15.10 0.48 -13.07
C LEU A 143 -13.93 1.40 -13.40
N SER A 144 -12.71 0.86 -13.34
CA SER A 144 -11.50 1.55 -13.72
C SER A 144 -11.63 2.12 -15.13
N ASP A 145 -11.38 3.43 -15.27
CA ASP A 145 -11.40 4.07 -16.58
C ASP A 145 -10.22 3.57 -17.41
N MET A 146 -10.49 3.14 -18.63
CA MET A 146 -9.43 2.94 -19.60
C MET A 146 -8.89 4.30 -20.05
N PRO A 147 -7.58 4.42 -20.40
CA PRO A 147 -6.99 5.68 -20.86
C PRO A 147 -7.72 6.37 -22.02
N ALA A 148 -8.53 5.63 -22.76
CA ALA A 148 -9.32 6.12 -23.88
C ALA A 148 -10.75 6.57 -23.52
N ARG A 149 -11.19 6.37 -22.28
CA ARG A 149 -12.53 6.79 -21.85
C ARG A 149 -12.54 8.24 -21.38
N VAL A 150 -13.56 8.98 -21.83
CA VAL A 150 -13.87 10.30 -21.29
C VAL A 150 -14.26 10.16 -19.83
N ASN A 151 -13.58 10.89 -18.96
CA ASN A 151 -13.84 10.87 -17.53
C ASN A 151 -15.21 11.48 -17.23
N ILE A 152 -16.03 10.82 -16.41
CA ILE A 152 -17.38 11.27 -16.05
C ILE A 152 -17.37 12.65 -15.37
N LEU A 153 -16.30 12.99 -14.66
CA LEU A 153 -16.15 14.28 -13.98
C LEU A 153 -15.41 15.34 -14.81
N ASN A 154 -15.27 15.11 -16.09
CA ASN A 154 -14.81 16.01 -17.14
C ASN A 154 -13.77 17.07 -16.71
N SER A 155 -12.58 16.64 -16.31
CA SER A 155 -11.45 17.55 -16.16
C SER A 155 -10.36 17.16 -17.15
N ASP A 156 -10.06 18.06 -18.07
CA ASP A 156 -9.09 17.89 -19.15
C ASP A 156 -7.68 17.58 -18.67
N LYS A 157 -7.37 17.86 -17.40
CA LYS A 157 -6.04 17.69 -16.84
C LYS A 157 -5.77 16.31 -16.23
N ALA A 158 -6.80 15.51 -15.99
CA ALA A 158 -6.63 14.23 -15.31
C ALA A 158 -6.87 13.05 -16.24
N ARG A 159 -6.05 12.94 -17.26
CA ARG A 159 -6.05 11.80 -18.21
C ARG A 159 -5.79 10.44 -17.56
N TRP A 160 -5.25 10.42 -16.35
CA TRP A 160 -4.90 9.22 -15.58
C TRP A 160 -5.66 9.13 -14.25
N ALA A 161 -6.90 9.60 -14.24
CA ALA A 161 -7.75 9.54 -13.06
C ALA A 161 -8.42 8.17 -12.86
N SER A 162 -8.04 7.19 -13.64
CA SER A 162 -8.49 5.83 -13.41
C SER A 162 -7.86 5.32 -12.13
N ILE A 163 -8.68 5.18 -11.18
CA ILE A 163 -8.27 4.81 -9.87
C ILE A 163 -8.55 3.34 -9.76
N ALA A 164 -7.49 2.59 -9.53
CA ALA A 164 -7.55 1.15 -9.37
C ALA A 164 -8.19 0.73 -8.03
N GLY A 165 -8.97 1.61 -7.41
CA GLY A 165 -9.65 1.36 -6.16
C GLY A 165 -10.98 0.60 -6.29
N TYR A 166 -11.44 0.33 -7.50
CA TYR A 166 -12.70 -0.36 -7.74
C TYR A 166 -12.75 -1.72 -7.03
N LEU A 167 -13.74 -1.87 -6.19
CA LEU A 167 -14.13 -3.16 -5.63
C LEU A 167 -15.41 -3.61 -6.33
N PRO A 168 -15.51 -4.88 -6.75
CA PRO A 168 -16.75 -5.41 -7.28
C PRO A 168 -17.92 -5.13 -6.33
N MET A 169 -19.09 -4.83 -6.88
CA MET A 169 -20.27 -4.38 -6.12
C MET A 169 -20.59 -5.27 -4.92
N PHE A 170 -20.41 -6.58 -5.05
CA PHE A 170 -20.60 -7.53 -3.95
C PHE A 170 -19.61 -7.34 -2.81
N SER A 171 -18.37 -6.99 -3.12
CA SER A 171 -17.34 -6.74 -2.11
C SER A 171 -17.61 -5.44 -1.34
N MET A 172 -18.13 -4.41 -2.02
CA MET A 172 -18.55 -3.17 -1.35
C MET A 172 -19.74 -3.37 -0.44
N CYS A 173 -20.72 -4.20 -0.87
CA CYS A 173 -21.83 -4.59 0.01
C CYS A 173 -21.32 -5.32 1.25
N GLY A 174 -20.32 -6.19 1.11
CA GLY A 174 -19.69 -6.87 2.23
C GLY A 174 -18.99 -5.88 3.21
N VAL A 175 -18.27 -4.91 2.68
CA VAL A 175 -17.60 -3.88 3.51
C VAL A 175 -18.60 -3.00 4.27
N ILE A 176 -19.74 -2.67 3.65
CA ILE A 176 -20.79 -1.85 4.29
C ILE A 176 -21.56 -2.64 5.33
N ALA A 177 -21.73 -3.96 5.11
CA ALA A 177 -22.50 -4.84 6.00
C ALA A 177 -21.70 -5.33 7.22
N PHE A 178 -20.36 -5.25 7.18
CA PHE A 178 -19.47 -5.67 8.26
C PHE A 178 -19.27 -4.53 9.26
#